data_97132769ff8c503246088e40db5a39e6
#
_entry.id   97132769ff8c503246088e40db5a39e6
#
_cell.length_a   1.000
_cell.length_b   1.000
_cell.length_c   1.000
_cell.angle_alpha   90.00
_cell.angle_beta   90.00
_cell.angle_gamma   90.00
#
_symmetry.space_group_name_H-M   'P 1'
#
loop_
_entity.id
_entity.type
_entity.pdbx_description
1 polymer ?
#
loop_
_entity_poly.entity_id
_entity_poly.type
_entity_poly.pdbx_seq_one_letter_code
_entity_poly.pdbx_strand_id
1 'polypeptide(L)'
;MRLKLKNTPEQVELIKAMGSKNQLVAREAAEAFAAFLGPVVQKVLQQSATAGAIYTDAPFNQDEGASYPLDLYYNETNDGYVSVWSQNVAGGLPTSQDVSAIQELKIATYRLDTAVSITKKYARQARLDVVSKLIERMSQEVLLKQERNAWAVALYALANASTSSVTASSVGITSLAAGSHVIPSHVTNVFQLQDLNKLMTLNKRINMSWAGGTADAPYSAGVTDMYVSPEIKEQIRAFAYQPMNTRAAVGTADKDSTSIPLPDNIRTDIFNQAGMQEIYGVNIVELAEFGIGQKYNTLFDEFDSGNIAPHGSTAGTAIAFAGATHEIAVGIDNSKGAFVRALAADSDTGDTFTTVPDDQFTQRNERMGFYGSLEEGRVCIDARAIVGLAV
;
A
#
# COMPACT_ATOMS: atom_id res chain seq x y z
N MET A 1 -16.52 9.70 0.73
CA MET A 1 -16.86 11.15 0.76
C MET A 1 -17.89 11.43 -0.33
N ARG A 2 -19.00 12.09 -0.05
CA ARG A 2 -19.98 12.44 -1.10
C ARG A 2 -19.71 13.87 -1.56
N LEU A 3 -19.24 14.01 -2.78
CA LEU A 3 -19.12 15.33 -3.44
C LEU A 3 -20.53 15.91 -3.66
N LYS A 4 -20.87 16.93 -2.91
CA LYS A 4 -22.10 17.72 -3.17
C LYS A 4 -21.66 19.07 -3.71
N LEU A 5 -21.92 19.30 -5.01
CA LEU A 5 -21.86 20.64 -5.55
C LEU A 5 -22.92 21.49 -4.85
N LYS A 6 -22.50 22.61 -4.28
CA LYS A 6 -23.44 23.57 -3.70
C LYS A 6 -24.23 24.20 -4.83
N ASN A 7 -25.56 24.28 -4.69
CA ASN A 7 -26.44 24.96 -5.65
C ASN A 7 -26.26 26.48 -5.57
N THR A 8 -25.08 26.97 -5.91
CA THR A 8 -24.89 28.43 -6.06
C THR A 8 -25.42 28.85 -7.41
N PRO A 9 -26.02 30.06 -7.51
CA PRO A 9 -26.54 30.56 -8.77
C PRO A 9 -25.47 30.59 -9.89
N GLU A 10 -24.23 30.89 -9.53
CA GLU A 10 -23.07 30.91 -10.43
C GLU A 10 -22.76 29.52 -11.03
N GLN A 11 -22.80 28.47 -10.25
CA GLN A 11 -22.59 27.09 -10.72
C GLN A 11 -23.75 26.64 -11.65
N VAL A 12 -24.96 27.06 -11.33
CA VAL A 12 -26.15 26.80 -12.18
C VAL A 12 -26.03 27.51 -13.53
N GLU A 13 -25.58 28.76 -13.55
CA GLU A 13 -25.34 29.53 -14.77
C GLU A 13 -24.20 28.94 -15.60
N LEU A 14 -23.10 28.54 -14.98
CA LEU A 14 -21.97 27.89 -15.65
C LEU A 14 -22.43 26.61 -16.38
N ILE A 15 -23.18 25.75 -15.69
CA ILE A 15 -23.67 24.50 -16.30
C ILE A 15 -24.70 24.77 -17.41
N LYS A 16 -25.55 25.79 -17.26
CA LYS A 16 -26.46 26.21 -18.35
C LYS A 16 -25.70 26.75 -19.56
N ALA A 17 -24.63 27.52 -19.31
CA ALA A 17 -23.77 28.06 -20.36
C ALA A 17 -23.08 26.95 -21.15
N MET A 18 -22.63 25.88 -20.50
CA MET A 18 -22.08 24.69 -21.16
C MET A 18 -23.08 24.00 -22.07
N GLY A 19 -24.37 24.04 -21.74
CA GLY A 19 -25.48 23.54 -22.59
C GLY A 19 -25.94 24.49 -23.70
N SER A 20 -25.35 25.68 -23.85
CA SER A 20 -25.73 26.69 -24.83
C SER A 20 -25.63 26.17 -26.27
N LYS A 21 -26.46 26.75 -27.16
CA LYS A 21 -26.34 26.51 -28.60
C LYS A 21 -25.17 27.30 -29.22
N ASN A 22 -24.73 28.38 -28.57
CA ASN A 22 -23.56 29.13 -28.99
C ASN A 22 -22.28 28.35 -28.59
N GLN A 23 -21.53 27.94 -29.62
CA GLN A 23 -20.32 27.10 -29.41
C GLN A 23 -19.22 27.81 -28.64
N LEU A 24 -19.04 29.12 -28.83
CA LEU A 24 -18.02 29.88 -28.09
C LEU A 24 -18.31 29.88 -26.58
N VAL A 25 -19.53 30.23 -26.20
CA VAL A 25 -19.98 30.28 -24.81
C VAL A 25 -19.94 28.89 -24.18
N ALA A 26 -20.31 27.85 -24.93
CA ALA A 26 -20.27 26.47 -24.44
C ALA A 26 -18.84 25.98 -24.21
N ARG A 27 -17.90 26.38 -25.06
CA ARG A 27 -16.48 26.02 -24.95
C ARG A 27 -15.82 26.74 -23.78
N GLU A 28 -15.97 28.04 -23.68
CA GLU A 28 -15.44 28.82 -22.54
C GLU A 28 -15.99 28.32 -21.20
N ALA A 29 -17.27 28.00 -21.13
CA ALA A 29 -17.87 27.44 -19.93
C ALA A 29 -17.37 26.01 -19.63
N ALA A 30 -17.09 25.19 -20.64
CA ALA A 30 -16.52 23.86 -20.47
C ALA A 30 -15.06 23.91 -20.02
N GLU A 31 -14.26 24.84 -20.54
CA GLU A 31 -12.88 25.08 -20.12
C GLU A 31 -12.84 25.56 -18.67
N ALA A 32 -13.68 26.51 -18.29
CA ALA A 32 -13.77 26.98 -16.90
C ALA A 32 -14.22 25.88 -15.93
N PHE A 33 -15.13 25.02 -16.36
CA PHE A 33 -15.58 23.88 -15.55
C PHE A 33 -14.50 22.80 -15.42
N ALA A 34 -13.75 22.51 -16.49
CA ALA A 34 -12.62 21.58 -16.46
C ALA A 34 -11.54 22.06 -15.49
N ALA A 35 -11.19 23.34 -15.54
CA ALA A 35 -10.23 23.94 -14.61
C ALA A 35 -10.67 23.84 -13.14
N PHE A 36 -11.98 23.92 -12.89
CA PHE A 36 -12.53 23.71 -11.54
C PHE A 36 -12.48 22.24 -11.09
N LEU A 37 -12.63 21.30 -12.02
CA LEU A 37 -12.69 19.87 -11.72
C LEU A 37 -11.35 19.30 -11.27
N GLY A 38 -10.24 19.69 -11.88
CA GLY A 38 -8.90 19.16 -11.59
C GLY A 38 -8.57 19.16 -10.10
N PRO A 39 -8.55 20.30 -9.43
CA PRO A 39 -8.25 20.38 -7.99
C PRO A 39 -9.22 19.62 -7.09
N VAL A 40 -10.50 19.53 -7.49
CA VAL A 40 -11.52 18.79 -6.70
C VAL A 40 -11.26 17.28 -6.76
N VAL A 41 -10.99 16.74 -7.94
CA VAL A 41 -10.66 15.32 -8.13
C VAL A 41 -9.34 14.99 -7.43
N GLN A 42 -8.32 15.82 -7.61
CA GLN A 42 -7.03 15.67 -6.94
C GLN A 42 -7.17 15.58 -5.42
N LYS A 43 -7.97 16.45 -4.81
CA LYS A 43 -8.24 16.41 -3.37
C LYS A 43 -8.92 15.12 -2.93
N VAL A 44 -9.83 14.57 -3.74
CA VAL A 44 -10.47 13.29 -3.45
C VAL A 44 -9.47 12.14 -3.56
N LEU A 45 -8.62 12.15 -4.57
CA LEU A 45 -7.58 11.14 -4.78
C LEU A 45 -6.55 11.11 -3.65
N GLN A 46 -6.23 12.27 -3.07
CA GLN A 46 -5.30 12.35 -1.93
C GLN A 46 -5.89 11.83 -0.62
N GLN A 47 -7.20 11.95 -0.42
CA GLN A 47 -7.84 11.67 0.87
C GLN A 47 -8.35 10.24 1.04
N SER A 48 -8.45 9.44 0.00
CA SER A 48 -9.27 8.23 0.03
C SER A 48 -8.53 6.91 -0.17
N ALA A 49 -7.21 6.91 -0.40
CA ALA A 49 -6.48 5.70 -0.72
C ALA A 49 -5.85 5.05 0.51
N THR A 50 -6.11 3.76 0.75
CA THR A 50 -5.39 2.97 1.77
C THR A 50 -3.92 2.81 1.39
N ALA A 51 -3.65 2.62 0.10
CA ALA A 51 -2.30 2.60 -0.42
C ALA A 51 -1.59 3.97 -0.32
N GLY A 52 -2.33 5.08 -0.26
CA GLY A 52 -1.74 6.39 -0.04
C GLY A 52 -1.03 6.55 1.31
N ALA A 53 -1.38 5.75 2.31
CA ALA A 53 -0.69 5.71 3.58
C ALA A 53 0.65 4.96 3.54
N ILE A 54 0.85 4.11 2.53
CA ILE A 54 2.05 3.28 2.38
C ILE A 54 3.12 4.01 1.55
N TYR A 55 2.69 4.77 0.54
CA TYR A 55 3.57 5.40 -0.44
C TYR A 55 3.92 6.83 -0.06
N THR A 56 5.19 7.17 -0.22
CA THR A 56 5.67 8.54 -0.13
C THR A 56 5.65 9.17 -1.53
N ASP A 57 5.03 10.33 -1.66
CA ASP A 57 4.93 11.03 -2.94
C ASP A 57 6.24 11.73 -3.28
N ALA A 58 6.75 11.45 -4.48
CA ALA A 58 7.89 12.13 -5.08
C ALA A 58 7.42 12.85 -6.37
N PRO A 59 7.14 14.14 -6.32
CA PRO A 59 6.74 14.86 -7.51
C PRO A 59 7.91 14.98 -8.49
N PHE A 60 7.64 14.81 -9.77
CA PHE A 60 8.60 15.04 -10.84
C PHE A 60 7.96 15.88 -11.94
N ASN A 61 8.80 16.59 -12.69
CA ASN A 61 8.32 17.38 -13.80
C ASN A 61 8.03 16.47 -15.00
N GLN A 62 6.91 16.67 -15.67
CA GLN A 62 6.47 15.83 -16.80
C GLN A 62 7.49 15.80 -17.96
N ASP A 63 8.29 16.84 -18.10
CA ASP A 63 9.36 16.95 -19.11
C ASP A 63 10.63 16.20 -18.72
N GLU A 64 10.80 15.84 -17.46
CA GLU A 64 11.92 15.10 -16.92
C GLU A 64 11.49 13.68 -16.59
N GLY A 65 12.29 12.68 -16.93
CA GLY A 65 11.98 11.31 -16.55
C GLY A 65 11.95 11.14 -15.03
N ALA A 66 11.01 10.37 -14.51
CA ALA A 66 10.94 10.08 -13.09
C ALA A 66 12.20 9.38 -12.62
N SER A 67 13.02 10.05 -11.84
CA SER A 67 14.22 9.50 -11.21
C SER A 67 14.15 9.69 -9.70
N TYR A 68 14.56 8.67 -8.96
CA TYR A 68 14.68 8.74 -7.51
C TYR A 68 16.16 8.52 -7.15
N PRO A 69 16.79 9.46 -6.43
CA PRO A 69 18.14 9.26 -5.97
C PRO A 69 18.12 8.10 -4.97
N LEU A 70 18.75 7.00 -5.34
CA LEU A 70 19.09 5.99 -4.38
C LEU A 70 20.23 6.58 -3.57
N ASP A 71 19.90 7.15 -2.44
CA ASP A 71 20.90 7.39 -1.44
C ASP A 71 21.63 6.08 -1.21
N LEU A 72 22.91 6.16 -1.12
CA LEU A 72 23.83 5.05 -0.98
C LEU A 72 23.51 4.22 0.21
N TYR A 73 22.38 3.58 0.12
CA TYR A 73 21.98 2.65 1.08
C TYR A 73 22.74 1.37 0.87
N TYR A 74 23.64 1.18 1.79
CA TYR A 74 23.73 -0.07 2.40
C TYR A 74 23.85 -1.25 1.43
N ASN A 75 25.05 -1.61 1.18
CA ASN A 75 25.36 -2.89 0.60
C ASN A 75 25.34 -3.95 1.72
N GLU A 76 24.36 -4.84 1.71
CA GLU A 76 24.22 -5.95 2.68
C GLU A 76 25.49 -6.79 2.82
N THR A 77 26.31 -6.82 1.79
CA THR A 77 27.54 -7.61 1.72
C THR A 77 28.78 -6.87 2.21
N ASN A 78 28.72 -5.57 2.44
CA ASN A 78 29.86 -4.78 2.89
C ASN A 78 29.58 -4.15 4.24
N ASP A 79 30.08 -4.77 5.30
CA ASP A 79 30.05 -4.28 6.69
C ASP A 79 30.87 -2.98 6.93
N GLY A 80 31.30 -2.31 5.93
CA GLY A 80 32.23 -1.22 6.06
C GLY A 80 32.02 -0.10 5.07
N TYR A 81 30.78 0.41 4.95
CA TYR A 81 30.49 1.54 4.09
C TYR A 81 31.23 2.80 4.52
N VAL A 82 31.34 3.00 5.83
CA VAL A 82 32.18 4.01 6.48
C VAL A 82 32.97 3.30 7.58
N SER A 83 34.26 3.17 7.42
CA SER A 83 35.10 2.54 8.46
C SER A 83 35.32 3.49 9.61
N VAL A 84 34.83 3.12 10.79
CA VAL A 84 35.11 3.81 12.04
C VAL A 84 36.27 3.12 12.73
N TRP A 85 37.33 3.84 12.96
CA TRP A 85 38.54 3.30 13.59
C TRP A 85 38.57 3.70 15.07
N SER A 86 38.67 2.72 15.94
CA SER A 86 38.91 2.95 17.37
C SER A 86 40.41 2.84 17.63
N GLN A 87 41.05 3.89 18.09
CA GLN A 87 42.47 3.93 18.40
C GLN A 87 42.70 4.34 19.85
N ASN A 88 43.56 3.56 20.56
CA ASN A 88 43.99 3.92 21.90
C ASN A 88 45.04 5.05 21.92
N VAL A 89 45.76 5.22 20.83
CA VAL A 89 46.79 6.24 20.68
C VAL A 89 46.64 6.81 19.27
N ALA A 90 46.65 8.14 19.14
CA ALA A 90 46.57 8.80 17.85
C ALA A 90 47.83 8.50 17.01
N GLY A 91 47.80 7.45 16.23
CA GLY A 91 48.91 6.94 15.43
C GLY A 91 48.76 7.07 13.92
N GLY A 92 47.67 7.60 13.44
CA GLY A 92 47.40 7.77 12.01
C GLY A 92 46.03 8.42 11.74
N LEU A 93 45.89 9.07 10.61
CA LEU A 93 44.60 9.57 10.13
C LEU A 93 43.86 8.43 9.44
N PRO A 94 42.55 8.22 9.73
CA PRO A 94 41.73 7.29 8.94
C PRO A 94 41.71 7.78 7.48
N THR A 95 41.85 6.86 6.54
CA THR A 95 41.66 7.15 5.12
C THR A 95 40.22 7.56 4.87
N SER A 96 40.04 8.73 4.26
CA SER A 96 38.72 9.16 3.81
C SER A 96 38.23 8.19 2.72
N GLN A 97 37.03 7.70 2.87
CA GLN A 97 36.35 6.94 1.81
C GLN A 97 35.43 7.88 1.05
N ASP A 98 35.59 7.88 -0.27
CA ASP A 98 34.66 8.58 -1.14
C ASP A 98 33.36 7.74 -1.25
N VAL A 99 32.31 8.35 -0.78
CA VAL A 99 30.96 7.80 -0.91
C VAL A 99 30.39 8.31 -2.23
N SER A 100 30.35 7.47 -3.26
CA SER A 100 29.80 7.88 -4.55
C SER A 100 28.28 7.81 -4.56
N ALA A 101 27.63 8.97 -4.57
CA ALA A 101 26.17 9.12 -4.61
C ALA A 101 25.61 9.13 -6.05
N ILE A 102 25.98 8.15 -6.89
CA ILE A 102 25.73 8.24 -8.34
C ILE A 102 24.61 7.30 -8.81
N GLN A 103 23.92 6.59 -7.94
CA GLN A 103 22.86 5.68 -8.40
C GLN A 103 21.50 6.39 -8.37
N GLU A 104 20.94 6.58 -9.55
CA GLU A 104 19.56 7.00 -9.72
C GLU A 104 18.69 5.81 -10.13
N LEU A 105 17.59 5.60 -9.44
CA LEU A 105 16.57 4.65 -9.84
C LEU A 105 15.60 5.33 -10.82
N LYS A 106 15.60 4.90 -12.06
CA LYS A 106 14.59 5.35 -13.03
C LYS A 106 13.29 4.60 -12.78
N ILE A 107 12.23 5.34 -12.48
CA ILE A 107 10.91 4.79 -12.23
C ILE A 107 10.14 4.76 -13.54
N ALA A 108 9.63 3.59 -13.92
CA ALA A 108 8.73 3.48 -15.07
C ALA A 108 7.38 4.12 -14.72
N THR A 109 6.99 5.12 -15.49
CA THR A 109 5.69 5.79 -15.33
C THR A 109 4.65 5.21 -16.27
N TYR A 110 3.39 5.29 -15.88
CA TYR A 110 2.24 4.93 -16.68
C TYR A 110 1.17 6.00 -16.57
N ARG A 111 0.40 6.16 -17.64
CA ARG A 111 -0.67 7.14 -17.69
C ARG A 111 -2.02 6.48 -17.39
N LEU A 112 -2.79 7.11 -16.52
CA LEU A 112 -4.18 6.76 -16.26
C LEU A 112 -5.08 7.78 -16.91
N ASP A 113 -5.83 7.32 -17.90
CA ASP A 113 -6.75 8.16 -18.67
C ASP A 113 -8.18 7.81 -18.32
N THR A 114 -8.99 8.83 -18.15
CA THR A 114 -10.43 8.70 -17.92
C THR A 114 -11.20 9.69 -18.77
N ALA A 115 -12.29 9.25 -19.35
CA ALA A 115 -13.18 10.10 -20.15
C ALA A 115 -14.63 9.90 -19.72
N VAL A 116 -15.33 11.01 -19.56
CA VAL A 116 -16.71 11.00 -19.12
C VAL A 116 -17.53 11.95 -19.98
N SER A 117 -18.68 11.51 -20.45
CA SER A 117 -19.56 12.34 -21.30
C SER A 117 -20.98 12.47 -20.73
N ILE A 118 -21.56 13.65 -20.87
CA ILE A 118 -22.90 14.00 -20.44
C ILE A 118 -23.71 14.50 -21.63
N THR A 119 -25.01 14.18 -21.69
CA THR A 119 -25.91 14.73 -22.68
C THR A 119 -26.19 16.21 -22.40
N LYS A 120 -26.07 17.09 -23.41
CA LYS A 120 -26.33 18.53 -23.29
C LYS A 120 -27.73 18.87 -22.75
N LYS A 121 -28.68 17.95 -22.89
CA LYS A 121 -30.02 18.10 -22.32
C LYS A 121 -30.01 18.28 -20.82
N TYR A 122 -29.19 17.49 -20.10
CA TYR A 122 -29.05 17.57 -18.63
C TYR A 122 -28.36 18.87 -18.19
N ALA A 123 -27.38 19.33 -18.95
CA ALA A 123 -26.73 20.60 -18.68
C ALA A 123 -27.72 21.78 -18.89
N ARG A 124 -28.49 21.77 -19.95
CA ARG A 124 -29.56 22.81 -20.19
C ARG A 124 -30.62 22.81 -19.09
N GLN A 125 -30.91 21.65 -18.50
CA GLN A 125 -31.86 21.53 -17.38
C GLN A 125 -31.22 21.83 -16.02
N ALA A 126 -29.93 22.20 -16.01
CA ALA A 126 -29.15 22.49 -14.81
C ALA A 126 -29.24 21.38 -13.71
N ARG A 127 -29.21 20.11 -14.13
CA ARG A 127 -29.20 18.97 -13.21
C ARG A 127 -27.82 18.75 -12.60
N LEU A 128 -27.52 19.56 -11.61
CA LEU A 128 -26.27 19.50 -10.82
C LEU A 128 -26.05 18.16 -10.15
N ASP A 129 -27.13 17.49 -9.75
CA ASP A 129 -27.10 16.17 -9.12
C ASP A 129 -26.51 15.10 -10.06
N VAL A 130 -26.83 15.15 -11.36
CA VAL A 130 -26.29 14.21 -12.35
C VAL A 130 -24.82 14.47 -12.61
N VAL A 131 -24.43 15.73 -12.75
CA VAL A 131 -23.03 16.14 -12.97
C VAL A 131 -22.17 15.76 -11.77
N SER A 132 -22.64 16.04 -10.56
CA SER A 132 -21.94 15.69 -9.32
C SER A 132 -21.70 14.19 -9.18
N LYS A 133 -22.71 13.37 -9.45
CA LYS A 133 -22.56 11.90 -9.41
C LYS A 133 -21.59 11.37 -10.47
N LEU A 134 -21.55 12.02 -11.61
CA LEU A 134 -20.64 11.63 -12.67
C LEU A 134 -19.17 11.87 -12.29
N ILE A 135 -18.88 13.04 -11.70
CA ILE A 135 -17.55 13.39 -11.21
C ILE A 135 -17.15 12.46 -10.06
N GLU A 136 -18.07 12.20 -9.13
CA GLU A 136 -17.84 11.27 -8.04
C GLU A 136 -17.47 9.88 -8.56
N ARG A 137 -18.18 9.40 -9.57
CA ARG A 137 -17.90 8.09 -10.18
C ARG A 137 -16.57 8.06 -10.91
N MET A 138 -16.23 9.11 -11.65
CA MET A 138 -14.95 9.25 -12.31
C MET A 138 -13.79 9.19 -11.30
N SER A 139 -13.89 9.96 -10.23
CA SER A 139 -12.86 9.96 -9.16
C SER A 139 -12.73 8.59 -8.49
N GLN A 140 -13.84 7.92 -8.24
CA GLN A 140 -13.83 6.58 -7.62
C GLN A 140 -13.17 5.52 -8.52
N GLU A 141 -13.42 5.56 -9.83
CA GLU A 141 -12.81 4.61 -10.77
C GLU A 141 -11.30 4.84 -10.91
N VAL A 142 -10.86 6.10 -10.97
CA VAL A 142 -9.42 6.42 -10.98
C VAL A 142 -8.75 5.95 -9.68
N LEU A 143 -9.37 6.25 -8.53
CA LEU A 143 -8.87 5.84 -7.23
C LEU A 143 -8.76 4.32 -7.12
N LEU A 144 -9.79 3.59 -7.54
CA LEU A 144 -9.78 2.13 -7.52
C LEU A 144 -8.65 1.57 -8.38
N LYS A 145 -8.39 2.17 -9.53
CA LYS A 145 -7.30 1.74 -10.40
C LYS A 145 -5.93 2.01 -9.79
N GLN A 146 -5.75 3.19 -9.18
CA GLN A 146 -4.53 3.54 -8.46
C GLN A 146 -4.27 2.60 -7.28
N GLU A 147 -5.31 2.30 -6.50
CA GLU A 147 -5.23 1.37 -5.37
C GLU A 147 -4.78 -0.02 -5.81
N ARG A 148 -5.37 -0.53 -6.87
CA ARG A 148 -5.01 -1.85 -7.42
C ARG A 148 -3.59 -1.91 -7.95
N ASN A 149 -3.14 -0.87 -8.63
CA ASN A 149 -1.78 -0.78 -9.11
C ASN A 149 -0.78 -0.69 -7.95
N ALA A 150 -1.12 0.04 -6.89
CA ALA A 150 -0.28 0.16 -5.70
C ALA A 150 -0.12 -1.18 -4.98
N TRP A 151 -1.21 -1.89 -4.78
CA TRP A 151 -1.16 -3.22 -4.16
C TRP A 151 -0.47 -4.26 -5.04
N ALA A 152 -0.61 -4.16 -6.38
CA ALA A 152 0.14 -5.03 -7.28
C ALA A 152 1.66 -4.89 -7.11
N VAL A 153 2.16 -3.65 -6.98
CA VAL A 153 3.58 -3.40 -6.74
C VAL A 153 4.01 -3.91 -5.35
N ALA A 154 3.20 -3.68 -4.32
CA ALA A 154 3.51 -4.14 -2.96
C ALA A 154 3.52 -5.67 -2.87
N LEU A 155 2.55 -6.35 -3.45
CA LEU A 155 2.46 -7.81 -3.46
C LEU A 155 3.58 -8.44 -4.31
N TYR A 156 3.94 -7.81 -5.44
CA TYR A 156 5.08 -8.24 -6.25
C TYR A 156 6.40 -8.11 -5.46
N ALA A 157 6.57 -7.00 -4.74
CA ALA A 157 7.74 -6.81 -3.89
C ALA A 157 7.80 -7.86 -2.77
N LEU A 158 6.67 -8.19 -2.14
CA LEU A 158 6.59 -9.23 -1.12
C LEU A 158 6.92 -10.62 -1.66
N ALA A 159 6.35 -10.99 -2.81
CA ALA A 159 6.55 -12.30 -3.43
C ALA A 159 8.00 -12.54 -3.84
N ASN A 160 8.72 -11.49 -4.26
CA ASN A 160 10.10 -11.56 -4.71
C ASN A 160 11.13 -11.15 -3.64
N ALA A 161 10.68 -10.75 -2.46
CA ALA A 161 11.56 -10.34 -1.38
C ALA A 161 12.34 -11.55 -0.83
N SER A 162 13.66 -11.43 -0.79
CA SER A 162 14.54 -12.46 -0.22
C SER A 162 15.72 -11.81 0.49
N THR A 163 15.96 -12.23 1.71
CA THR A 163 17.10 -11.77 2.51
C THR A 163 17.90 -12.96 3.03
N SER A 164 19.17 -13.05 2.66
CA SER A 164 20.04 -14.19 2.96
C SER A 164 20.26 -14.43 4.45
N SER A 165 20.13 -13.43 5.30
CA SER A 165 20.24 -13.52 6.76
C SER A 165 19.05 -14.22 7.43
N VAL A 166 17.94 -14.38 6.71
CA VAL A 166 16.72 -15.03 7.22
C VAL A 166 16.80 -16.54 7.02
N THR A 167 16.89 -17.27 8.12
CA THR A 167 16.90 -18.73 8.13
C THR A 167 15.79 -19.27 9.03
N ALA A 168 15.37 -20.50 8.79
CA ALA A 168 14.37 -21.17 9.62
C ALA A 168 14.73 -21.14 11.12
N SER A 169 15.99 -21.30 11.45
CA SER A 169 16.50 -21.26 12.83
C SER A 169 16.53 -19.85 13.43
N SER A 170 16.75 -18.81 12.62
CA SER A 170 16.81 -17.43 13.13
C SER A 170 15.44 -16.91 13.61
N VAL A 171 14.36 -17.44 13.07
CA VAL A 171 12.98 -17.05 13.41
C VAL A 171 12.26 -18.14 14.22
N GLY A 172 12.83 -19.35 14.29
CA GLY A 172 12.22 -20.48 14.99
C GLY A 172 11.00 -21.06 14.27
N ILE A 173 11.03 -21.05 12.94
CA ILE A 173 9.98 -21.61 12.08
C ILE A 173 10.64 -22.64 11.16
N THR A 174 10.38 -23.92 11.39
CA THR A 174 11.03 -25.02 10.67
C THR A 174 10.65 -25.12 9.19
N SER A 175 9.50 -24.59 8.81
CA SER A 175 8.96 -24.61 7.44
C SER A 175 9.26 -23.34 6.64
N LEU A 176 10.03 -22.40 7.20
CA LEU A 176 10.37 -21.17 6.48
C LEU A 176 11.37 -21.49 5.36
N ALA A 177 11.04 -21.06 4.14
CA ALA A 177 12.00 -21.07 3.05
C ALA A 177 13.15 -20.11 3.33
N ALA A 178 14.38 -20.49 2.98
CA ALA A 178 15.54 -19.66 3.22
C ALA A 178 15.39 -18.31 2.50
N GLY A 179 15.55 -17.23 3.25
CA GLY A 179 15.46 -15.87 2.74
C GLY A 179 14.04 -15.33 2.60
N SER A 180 13.00 -16.13 2.76
CA SER A 180 11.60 -15.67 2.53
C SER A 180 11.17 -14.62 3.55
N HIS A 181 10.49 -13.59 3.07
CA HIS A 181 9.82 -12.59 3.90
C HIS A 181 8.39 -12.99 4.30
N VAL A 182 7.91 -14.12 3.82
CA VAL A 182 6.58 -14.63 4.16
C VAL A 182 6.70 -15.84 5.08
N ILE A 183 6.06 -15.75 6.23
CA ILE A 183 6.00 -16.84 7.21
C ILE A 183 4.68 -17.58 7.11
N PRO A 184 4.68 -18.89 7.32
CA PRO A 184 3.42 -19.63 7.46
C PRO A 184 2.81 -19.40 8.84
N SER A 185 1.49 -19.47 8.93
CA SER A 185 0.76 -19.51 10.19
C SER A 185 1.09 -20.79 10.97
N HIS A 186 0.95 -20.75 12.28
CA HIS A 186 1.21 -21.92 13.14
C HIS A 186 0.13 -23.01 12.96
N VAL A 187 -1.10 -22.61 12.74
CA VAL A 187 -2.24 -23.50 12.51
C VAL A 187 -2.88 -23.11 11.17
N THR A 188 -3.22 -24.12 10.39
CA THR A 188 -3.87 -23.96 9.08
C THR A 188 -5.13 -23.11 9.16
N ASN A 189 -5.25 -22.10 8.31
CA ASN A 189 -6.41 -21.24 8.19
C ASN A 189 -6.81 -20.53 9.49
N VAL A 190 -5.87 -20.38 10.45
CA VAL A 190 -6.13 -19.72 11.72
C VAL A 190 -5.03 -18.71 12.03
N PHE A 191 -5.43 -17.47 12.15
CA PHE A 191 -4.57 -16.40 12.65
C PHE A 191 -4.44 -16.47 14.17
N GLN A 192 -3.22 -16.48 14.66
CA GLN A 192 -2.91 -16.50 16.09
C GLN A 192 -2.01 -15.33 16.47
N LEU A 193 -2.09 -14.94 17.74
CA LEU A 193 -1.26 -13.85 18.28
C LEU A 193 0.24 -14.17 18.21
N GLN A 194 0.61 -15.46 18.32
CA GLN A 194 1.99 -15.88 18.14
C GLN A 194 2.50 -15.67 16.71
N ASP A 195 1.63 -15.72 15.70
CA ASP A 195 2.02 -15.50 14.31
C ASP A 195 2.38 -14.02 14.09
N LEU A 196 1.61 -13.11 14.69
CA LEU A 196 1.94 -11.68 14.70
C LEU A 196 3.29 -11.44 15.39
N ASN A 197 3.54 -12.06 16.55
CA ASN A 197 4.82 -11.94 17.25
C ASN A 197 5.99 -12.44 16.39
N LYS A 198 5.80 -13.53 15.67
CA LYS A 198 6.83 -14.06 14.76
C LYS A 198 7.06 -13.14 13.57
N LEU A 199 5.99 -12.57 13.01
CA LEU A 199 6.08 -11.59 11.92
C LEU A 199 6.89 -10.36 12.36
N MET A 200 6.62 -9.83 13.55
CA MET A 200 7.39 -8.73 14.12
C MET A 200 8.86 -9.09 14.34
N THR A 201 9.12 -10.31 14.81
CA THR A 201 10.49 -10.81 15.00
C THR A 201 11.20 -10.98 13.67
N LEU A 202 10.53 -11.50 12.64
CA LEU A 202 11.05 -11.62 11.29
C LEU A 202 11.47 -10.25 10.75
N ASN A 203 10.59 -9.27 10.81
CA ASN A 203 10.89 -7.92 10.31
C ASN A 203 12.11 -7.31 11.01
N LYS A 204 12.21 -7.48 12.33
CA LYS A 204 13.40 -7.02 13.07
C LYS A 204 14.67 -7.79 12.69
N ARG A 205 14.59 -9.08 12.39
CA ARG A 205 15.73 -9.87 11.93
C ARG A 205 16.18 -9.53 10.54
N ILE A 206 15.26 -9.28 9.63
CA ILE A 206 15.56 -8.78 8.29
C ILE A 206 16.32 -7.44 8.37
N ASN A 207 15.94 -6.59 9.31
CA ASN A 207 16.51 -5.26 9.48
C ASN A 207 17.73 -5.20 10.41
N MET A 208 18.11 -6.32 11.03
CA MET A 208 19.18 -6.34 12.03
C MET A 208 20.55 -5.99 11.44
N SER A 209 20.80 -6.36 10.20
CA SER A 209 22.04 -6.01 9.51
C SER A 209 22.05 -4.55 9.06
N TRP A 210 20.88 -3.99 8.84
CA TRP A 210 20.73 -2.59 8.49
C TRP A 210 20.83 -1.73 9.73
N ALA A 211 21.51 -0.80 9.89
CA ALA A 211 21.68 -0.01 11.10
C ALA A 211 22.56 -0.61 12.18
N GLY A 212 23.34 -1.64 11.84
CA GLY A 212 24.26 -2.26 12.80
C GLY A 212 23.61 -2.97 13.98
N GLY A 213 22.30 -3.24 13.91
CA GLY A 213 21.58 -3.93 14.99
C GLY A 213 21.55 -3.17 16.32
N THR A 214 21.87 -1.87 16.32
CA THR A 214 21.86 -1.04 17.52
C THR A 214 20.46 -0.55 17.83
N ALA A 215 20.12 -0.50 19.12
CA ALA A 215 18.83 -0.01 19.59
C ALA A 215 18.53 1.45 19.22
N ASP A 216 19.56 2.18 18.84
CA ASP A 216 19.51 3.60 18.49
C ASP A 216 19.35 3.86 16.99
N ALA A 217 19.11 2.82 16.19
CA ALA A 217 18.77 3.03 14.79
C ALA A 217 17.31 3.49 14.68
N PRO A 218 17.06 4.78 14.47
CA PRO A 218 15.71 5.33 14.55
C PRO A 218 14.80 4.95 13.39
N TYR A 219 15.28 4.14 12.45
CA TYR A 219 14.65 3.96 11.16
C TYR A 219 13.92 2.63 10.95
N SER A 220 13.81 1.78 11.98
CA SER A 220 12.98 0.59 11.92
C SER A 220 12.18 0.44 13.20
N ALA A 221 10.96 0.94 13.18
CA ALA A 221 10.01 0.70 14.26
C ALA A 221 9.55 -0.77 14.32
N GLY A 222 9.80 -1.52 13.27
CA GLY A 222 9.22 -2.82 13.03
C GLY A 222 7.95 -2.69 12.18
N VAL A 223 7.12 -3.72 12.18
CA VAL A 223 5.81 -3.65 11.49
C VAL A 223 4.95 -2.56 12.14
N THR A 224 4.61 -1.53 11.40
CA THR A 224 3.72 -0.44 11.86
C THR A 224 2.28 -0.71 11.51
N ASP A 225 2.03 -1.23 10.30
CA ASP A 225 0.70 -1.49 9.79
C ASP A 225 0.61 -2.92 9.26
N MET A 226 -0.49 -3.58 9.56
CA MET A 226 -0.82 -4.91 9.06
C MET A 226 -2.14 -4.85 8.31
N TYR A 227 -2.10 -5.23 7.04
CA TYR A 227 -3.25 -5.29 6.15
C TYR A 227 -3.78 -6.73 6.11
N VAL A 228 -5.04 -6.87 6.47
CA VAL A 228 -5.68 -8.18 6.66
C VAL A 228 -7.01 -8.27 5.92
N SER A 229 -7.45 -9.49 5.69
CA SER A 229 -8.79 -9.79 5.17
C SER A 229 -9.87 -9.56 6.25
N PRO A 230 -11.15 -9.41 5.85
CA PRO A 230 -12.28 -9.42 6.77
C PRO A 230 -12.36 -10.70 7.62
N GLU A 231 -11.96 -11.85 7.05
CA GLU A 231 -11.94 -13.15 7.71
C GLU A 231 -10.93 -13.21 8.84
N ILE A 232 -9.70 -12.74 8.62
CA ILE A 232 -8.68 -12.61 9.68
C ILE A 232 -9.15 -11.60 10.74
N LYS A 233 -9.80 -10.52 10.34
CA LYS A 233 -10.38 -9.56 11.28
C LYS A 233 -11.49 -10.19 12.12
N GLU A 234 -12.26 -11.10 11.56
CA GLU A 234 -13.27 -11.90 12.30
C GLU A 234 -12.59 -12.79 13.35
N GLN A 235 -11.50 -13.45 12.98
CA GLN A 235 -10.73 -14.27 13.93
C GLN A 235 -10.14 -13.43 15.06
N ILE A 236 -9.69 -12.21 14.78
CA ILE A 236 -9.23 -11.26 15.82
C ILE A 236 -10.39 -10.89 16.76
N ARG A 237 -11.58 -10.64 16.22
CA ARG A 237 -12.79 -10.40 17.05
C ARG A 237 -13.15 -11.59 17.92
N ALA A 238 -12.89 -12.80 17.44
CA ALA A 238 -13.15 -14.03 18.21
C ALA A 238 -12.29 -14.12 19.47
N PHE A 239 -11.16 -13.45 19.56
CA PHE A 239 -10.33 -13.38 20.76
C PHE A 239 -11.09 -12.80 21.98
N ALA A 240 -12.15 -12.03 21.77
CA ALA A 240 -12.95 -11.48 22.86
C ALA A 240 -13.74 -12.54 23.63
N TYR A 241 -14.15 -13.62 22.97
CA TYR A 241 -14.99 -14.65 23.57
C TYR A 241 -14.41 -16.07 23.56
N GLN A 242 -13.37 -16.29 22.79
CA GLN A 242 -12.67 -17.58 22.76
C GLN A 242 -11.40 -17.51 23.61
N PRO A 243 -11.12 -18.53 24.45
CA PRO A 243 -9.87 -18.60 25.18
C PRO A 243 -8.72 -18.83 24.17
N MET A 244 -7.70 -17.98 24.25
CA MET A 244 -6.53 -18.11 23.41
C MET A 244 -5.56 -19.13 23.97
N ASN A 245 -5.07 -20.01 23.13
CA ASN A 245 -3.98 -20.91 23.45
C ASN A 245 -2.66 -20.16 23.31
N THR A 246 -2.14 -19.62 24.41
CA THR A 246 -0.95 -18.77 24.41
C THR A 246 0.35 -19.54 24.34
N ARG A 247 0.31 -20.85 24.51
CA ARG A 247 1.50 -21.68 24.51
C ARG A 247 1.18 -23.07 23.98
N ALA A 248 1.54 -23.34 22.74
CA ALA A 248 1.69 -24.71 22.30
C ALA A 248 2.88 -25.31 23.08
N ALA A 249 2.62 -26.30 23.91
CA ALA A 249 3.67 -27.05 24.57
C ALA A 249 4.51 -27.75 23.50
N VAL A 250 5.77 -27.33 23.37
CA VAL A 250 6.71 -28.01 22.50
C VAL A 250 6.94 -29.42 23.09
N GLY A 251 6.35 -30.42 22.42
CA GLY A 251 6.80 -31.82 22.56
C GLY A 251 6.13 -32.70 23.59
N THR A 252 5.04 -32.32 24.23
CA THR A 252 4.21 -33.22 25.03
C THR A 252 2.79 -33.22 24.60
N ALA A 253 2.25 -34.41 24.34
CA ALA A 253 0.83 -34.66 24.15
C ALA A 253 0.07 -34.44 25.48
N ASP A 254 0.29 -33.33 26.14
CA ASP A 254 -0.34 -33.00 27.39
C ASP A 254 -1.68 -32.32 27.11
N LYS A 255 -2.73 -33.01 27.56
CA LYS A 255 -4.11 -32.60 27.41
C LYS A 255 -4.50 -31.38 28.25
N ASP A 256 -3.56 -30.85 29.02
CA ASP A 256 -3.72 -29.66 29.85
C ASP A 256 -3.06 -28.43 29.20
N SER A 257 -3.39 -28.14 27.94
CA SER A 257 -3.13 -26.81 27.42
C SER A 257 -4.08 -25.85 28.16
N THR A 258 -3.62 -25.27 29.23
CA THR A 258 -4.30 -24.19 29.93
C THR A 258 -4.44 -23.02 28.98
N SER A 259 -5.61 -22.93 28.36
CA SER A 259 -5.99 -21.76 27.61
C SER A 259 -6.11 -20.58 28.58
N ILE A 260 -5.16 -19.68 28.53
CA ILE A 260 -5.20 -18.47 29.35
C ILE A 260 -6.08 -17.48 28.64
N PRO A 261 -7.18 -17.03 29.22
CA PRO A 261 -8.00 -15.97 28.61
C PRO A 261 -7.21 -14.67 28.55
N LEU A 262 -7.47 -13.87 27.54
CA LEU A 262 -6.96 -12.52 27.52
C LEU A 262 -7.39 -11.74 28.77
N PRO A 263 -6.59 -10.78 29.25
CA PRO A 263 -6.98 -9.87 30.32
C PRO A 263 -8.34 -9.21 30.04
N ASP A 264 -9.17 -9.05 31.07
CA ASP A 264 -10.54 -8.55 30.90
C ASP A 264 -10.63 -7.15 30.25
N ASN A 265 -9.65 -6.28 30.50
CA ASN A 265 -9.57 -4.97 29.85
C ASN A 265 -9.42 -5.10 28.31
N ILE A 266 -8.54 -5.96 27.84
CA ILE A 266 -8.30 -6.19 26.41
C ILE A 266 -9.56 -6.84 25.78
N ARG A 267 -10.17 -7.80 26.46
CA ARG A 267 -11.40 -8.42 25.97
C ARG A 267 -12.54 -7.41 25.83
N THR A 268 -12.67 -6.50 26.79
CA THR A 268 -13.66 -5.44 26.77
C THR A 268 -13.39 -4.47 25.63
N ASP A 269 -12.13 -4.12 25.37
CA ASP A 269 -11.76 -3.22 24.27
C ASP A 269 -12.04 -3.86 22.91
N ILE A 270 -11.72 -5.12 22.72
CA ILE A 270 -12.05 -5.86 21.49
C ILE A 270 -13.56 -5.89 21.27
N PHE A 271 -14.33 -6.16 22.34
CA PHE A 271 -15.78 -6.24 22.28
C PHE A 271 -16.42 -4.89 21.92
N ASN A 272 -15.95 -3.81 22.55
CA ASN A 272 -16.52 -2.47 22.36
C ASN A 272 -16.15 -1.85 21.00
N GLN A 273 -14.98 -2.18 20.44
CA GLN A 273 -14.46 -1.57 19.22
C GLN A 273 -14.68 -2.44 17.96
N ALA A 274 -15.49 -3.50 18.06
CA ALA A 274 -15.73 -4.45 16.97
C ALA A 274 -14.45 -5.06 16.36
N GLY A 275 -13.44 -5.25 17.18
CA GLY A 275 -12.09 -5.69 16.86
C GLY A 275 -11.06 -4.63 17.21
N MET A 276 -9.89 -5.05 17.66
CA MET A 276 -8.80 -4.11 17.95
C MET A 276 -8.33 -3.43 16.66
N GLN A 277 -8.11 -2.12 16.74
CA GLN A 277 -7.43 -1.38 15.70
C GLN A 277 -5.91 -1.53 15.80
N GLU A 278 -5.41 -1.75 17.01
CA GLU A 278 -3.98 -1.85 17.30
C GLU A 278 -3.69 -3.02 18.23
N ILE A 279 -2.75 -3.89 17.85
CA ILE A 279 -2.25 -5.00 18.68
C ILE A 279 -0.73 -4.90 18.73
N TYR A 280 -0.15 -4.85 19.93
CA TYR A 280 1.29 -4.72 20.16
C TYR A 280 1.95 -3.52 19.44
N GLY A 281 1.22 -2.42 19.24
CA GLY A 281 1.72 -1.27 18.52
C GLY A 281 1.61 -1.40 16.99
N VAL A 282 0.99 -2.47 16.49
CA VAL A 282 0.73 -2.67 15.07
C VAL A 282 -0.71 -2.29 14.75
N ASN A 283 -0.89 -1.36 13.84
CA ASN A 283 -2.21 -0.94 13.37
C ASN A 283 -2.78 -1.98 12.39
N ILE A 284 -4.00 -2.44 12.62
CA ILE A 284 -4.65 -3.47 11.80
C ILE A 284 -5.68 -2.85 10.88
N VAL A 285 -5.38 -2.85 9.59
CA VAL A 285 -6.21 -2.29 8.53
C VAL A 285 -6.91 -3.42 7.77
N GLU A 286 -8.24 -3.35 7.71
CA GLU A 286 -9.05 -4.31 6.96
C GLU A 286 -9.20 -3.87 5.50
N LEU A 287 -8.94 -4.81 4.58
CA LEU A 287 -9.14 -4.63 3.14
C LEU A 287 -10.02 -5.75 2.59
N ALA A 288 -11.15 -5.38 2.01
CA ALA A 288 -12.11 -6.34 1.47
C ALA A 288 -11.62 -7.11 0.23
N GLU A 289 -10.58 -6.64 -0.43
CA GLU A 289 -9.98 -7.32 -1.60
C GLU A 289 -8.92 -8.36 -1.21
N PHE A 290 -8.58 -8.49 0.09
CA PHE A 290 -7.87 -9.64 0.66
C PHE A 290 -8.86 -10.72 1.07
N GLY A 291 -8.42 -11.98 1.11
CA GLY A 291 -9.23 -13.13 1.50
C GLY A 291 -9.16 -14.26 0.48
N ILE A 292 -9.65 -15.43 0.84
CA ILE A 292 -9.63 -16.63 -0.01
C ILE A 292 -10.40 -16.35 -1.31
N GLY A 293 -9.74 -16.58 -2.44
CA GLY A 293 -10.30 -16.36 -3.77
C GLY A 293 -10.53 -14.89 -4.15
N GLN A 294 -10.13 -13.95 -3.30
CA GLN A 294 -10.21 -12.52 -3.60
C GLN A 294 -9.04 -12.07 -4.47
N LYS A 295 -9.20 -10.87 -5.02
CA LYS A 295 -8.31 -10.37 -6.07
C LYS A 295 -6.84 -10.27 -5.65
N TYR A 296 -6.55 -9.78 -4.45
CA TYR A 296 -5.16 -9.60 -4.01
C TYR A 296 -4.49 -10.93 -3.68
N ASN A 297 -5.24 -11.89 -3.15
CA ASN A 297 -4.73 -13.24 -2.94
C ASN A 297 -4.40 -13.94 -4.27
N THR A 298 -5.28 -13.83 -5.27
CA THR A 298 -5.05 -14.40 -6.60
C THR A 298 -3.85 -13.74 -7.26
N LEU A 299 -3.71 -12.42 -7.13
CA LEU A 299 -2.59 -11.66 -7.68
C LEU A 299 -1.27 -12.04 -7.01
N PHE A 300 -1.28 -12.26 -5.70
CA PHE A 300 -0.09 -12.71 -4.97
C PHE A 300 0.32 -14.12 -5.41
N ASP A 301 -0.64 -15.03 -5.60
CA ASP A 301 -0.42 -16.38 -6.11
C ASP A 301 0.21 -16.38 -7.52
N GLU A 302 -0.23 -15.46 -8.39
CA GLU A 302 0.38 -15.26 -9.71
C GLU A 302 1.84 -14.75 -9.64
N PHE A 303 2.18 -13.97 -8.64
CA PHE A 303 3.52 -13.44 -8.44
C PHE A 303 4.45 -14.40 -7.69
N ASP A 304 3.89 -15.31 -6.89
CA ASP A 304 4.66 -16.31 -6.16
C ASP A 304 5.19 -17.37 -7.14
N SER A 305 6.49 -17.47 -7.18
CA SER A 305 7.18 -18.51 -7.99
C SER A 305 7.22 -19.89 -7.31
N GLY A 306 6.37 -20.14 -6.32
CA GLY A 306 6.31 -21.39 -5.57
C GLY A 306 7.33 -21.52 -4.45
N ASN A 307 7.97 -20.43 -4.06
CA ASN A 307 8.97 -20.39 -2.98
C ASN A 307 8.37 -20.15 -1.60
N ILE A 308 7.10 -19.77 -1.52
CA ILE A 308 6.42 -19.47 -0.28
C ILE A 308 5.69 -20.72 0.18
N ALA A 309 6.22 -21.33 1.24
CA ALA A 309 5.58 -22.48 1.87
C ALA A 309 4.51 -21.97 2.83
N PRO A 310 3.22 -22.17 2.57
CA PRO A 310 2.21 -21.97 3.58
C PRO A 310 2.31 -23.07 4.63
N HIS A 311 1.95 -22.73 5.80
CA HIS A 311 1.92 -23.40 7.09
C HIS A 311 2.03 -24.91 7.14
N GLY A 312 2.41 -25.34 8.35
CA GLY A 312 1.94 -26.57 9.00
C GLY A 312 2.25 -27.87 8.33
N SER A 313 3.27 -27.94 7.51
CA SER A 313 3.73 -29.26 7.13
C SER A 313 4.66 -29.81 8.21
N THR A 314 4.37 -31.01 8.63
CA THR A 314 5.35 -31.96 9.14
C THR A 314 6.64 -31.80 8.32
N ALA A 315 7.76 -31.64 8.99
CA ALA A 315 9.05 -31.39 8.36
C ALA A 315 9.21 -32.08 7.00
N GLY A 316 9.25 -31.31 5.92
CA GLY A 316 9.63 -31.80 4.59
C GLY A 316 8.64 -31.62 3.44
N THR A 317 7.39 -31.19 3.68
CA THR A 317 6.43 -30.96 2.56
C THR A 317 5.96 -29.52 2.57
N ALA A 318 6.69 -28.66 1.89
CA ALA A 318 6.21 -27.31 1.59
C ALA A 318 5.00 -27.39 0.64
N ILE A 319 3.86 -26.93 1.10
CA ILE A 319 2.69 -26.76 0.24
C ILE A 319 2.82 -25.37 -0.38
N ALA A 320 2.78 -25.25 -1.70
CA ALA A 320 2.82 -23.95 -2.37
C ALA A 320 1.61 -23.09 -1.97
N PHE A 321 1.80 -21.79 -1.89
CA PHE A 321 0.69 -20.87 -1.67
C PHE A 321 -0.31 -21.00 -2.82
N ALA A 322 -1.58 -21.05 -2.49
CA ALA A 322 -2.67 -21.06 -3.45
C ALA A 322 -3.74 -20.06 -3.02
N GLY A 323 -3.93 -19.01 -3.81
CA GLY A 323 -4.86 -17.92 -3.48
C GLY A 323 -6.33 -18.33 -3.34
N ALA A 324 -6.66 -19.54 -3.80
CA ALA A 324 -8.00 -20.14 -3.64
C ALA A 324 -8.23 -20.81 -2.29
N THR A 325 -7.18 -21.10 -1.51
CA THR A 325 -7.27 -21.87 -0.25
C THR A 325 -6.53 -21.23 0.91
N HIS A 326 -5.60 -20.33 0.63
CA HIS A 326 -4.79 -19.66 1.64
C HIS A 326 -5.04 -18.15 1.59
N GLU A 327 -4.80 -17.49 2.69
CA GLU A 327 -4.88 -16.04 2.80
C GLU A 327 -3.50 -15.44 3.03
N ILE A 328 -3.27 -14.27 2.47
CA ILE A 328 -2.06 -13.48 2.73
C ILE A 328 -2.42 -12.26 3.57
N ALA A 329 -1.74 -12.09 4.69
CA ALA A 329 -1.73 -10.85 5.45
C ALA A 329 -0.39 -10.16 5.25
N VAL A 330 -0.41 -8.85 5.05
CA VAL A 330 0.79 -8.07 4.71
C VAL A 330 1.11 -7.11 5.83
N GLY A 331 2.32 -7.21 6.38
CA GLY A 331 2.86 -6.27 7.36
C GLY A 331 3.83 -5.31 6.69
N ILE A 332 3.70 -4.03 6.96
CA ILE A 332 4.54 -2.97 6.38
C ILE A 332 5.15 -2.12 7.48
N ASP A 333 6.41 -1.79 7.32
CA ASP A 333 7.13 -0.78 8.11
C ASP A 333 7.13 0.55 7.36
N ASN A 334 6.15 1.40 7.70
CA ASN A 334 6.03 2.73 7.08
C ASN A 334 7.11 3.71 7.52
N SER A 335 7.83 3.43 8.61
CA SER A 335 8.89 4.31 9.11
C SER A 335 10.08 4.43 8.15
N LYS A 336 10.23 3.46 7.25
CA LYS A 336 11.33 3.42 6.29
C LYS A 336 11.11 4.24 5.02
N GLY A 337 9.88 4.61 4.70
CA GLY A 337 9.60 5.29 3.43
C GLY A 337 10.01 4.48 2.20
N ALA A 338 9.95 3.14 2.29
CA ALA A 338 10.48 2.24 1.26
C ALA A 338 9.63 2.20 -0.02
N PHE A 339 8.40 2.63 0.06
CA PHE A 339 7.49 2.70 -1.08
C PHE A 339 7.40 4.13 -1.58
N VAL A 340 7.74 4.34 -2.84
CA VAL A 340 7.75 5.65 -3.47
C VAL A 340 6.76 5.68 -4.63
N ARG A 341 5.97 6.75 -4.66
CA ARG A 341 5.09 7.07 -5.77
C ARG A 341 5.61 8.30 -6.48
N ALA A 342 6.10 8.14 -7.69
CA ALA A 342 6.43 9.24 -8.57
C ALA A 342 5.14 9.79 -9.18
N LEU A 343 4.90 11.07 -9.04
CA LEU A 343 3.73 11.78 -9.53
C LEU A 343 4.19 12.88 -10.47
N ALA A 344 3.72 12.82 -11.72
CA ALA A 344 3.96 13.89 -12.66
C ALA A 344 3.17 15.13 -12.25
N ALA A 345 3.86 16.23 -12.08
CA ALA A 345 3.28 17.55 -11.90
C ALA A 345 3.41 18.36 -13.17
N ASP A 346 2.36 19.05 -13.56
CA ASP A 346 2.41 20.01 -14.66
C ASP A 346 3.33 21.18 -14.30
N SER A 347 4.24 21.54 -15.18
CA SER A 347 5.21 22.60 -14.95
C SER A 347 4.58 23.99 -14.73
N ASP A 348 3.40 24.23 -15.31
CA ASP A 348 2.74 25.53 -15.27
C ASP A 348 1.77 25.68 -14.09
N THR A 349 1.00 24.64 -13.80
CA THR A 349 -0.05 24.67 -12.77
C THR A 349 0.31 23.95 -11.49
N GLY A 350 1.28 23.04 -11.53
CA GLY A 350 1.63 22.17 -10.42
C GLY A 350 0.58 21.09 -10.13
N ASP A 351 -0.46 21.00 -10.97
CA ASP A 351 -1.52 20.01 -10.81
C ASP A 351 -1.07 18.64 -11.26
N THR A 352 -1.39 17.62 -10.48
CA THR A 352 -1.08 16.22 -10.78
C THR A 352 -2.16 15.53 -11.59
N PHE A 353 -3.37 16.07 -11.60
CA PHE A 353 -4.48 15.57 -12.38
C PHE A 353 -4.98 16.66 -13.33
N THR A 354 -4.80 16.44 -14.63
CA THR A 354 -5.22 17.38 -15.67
C THR A 354 -6.59 16.99 -16.22
N THR A 355 -7.47 17.98 -16.35
CA THR A 355 -8.80 17.82 -16.98
C THR A 355 -8.94 18.74 -18.16
N VAL A 356 -9.33 18.18 -19.30
CA VAL A 356 -9.54 18.92 -20.54
C VAL A 356 -10.96 18.63 -21.07
N PRO A 357 -11.68 19.64 -21.60
CA PRO A 357 -12.95 19.38 -22.27
C PRO A 357 -12.73 18.55 -23.53
N ASP A 358 -13.56 17.51 -23.73
CA ASP A 358 -13.49 16.66 -24.91
C ASP A 358 -14.42 17.20 -26.02
N ASP A 359 -13.84 17.82 -27.03
CA ASP A 359 -14.55 18.43 -28.13
C ASP A 359 -15.09 17.44 -29.18
N GLN A 360 -14.62 16.20 -29.19
CA GLN A 360 -15.00 15.21 -30.21
C GLN A 360 -16.48 14.81 -30.16
N PHE A 361 -17.10 14.89 -28.99
CA PHE A 361 -18.50 14.51 -28.79
C PHE A 361 -19.49 15.67 -29.00
N THR A 362 -19.02 16.91 -29.09
CA THR A 362 -19.87 18.10 -29.04
C THR A 362 -20.70 18.33 -30.28
N GLN A 363 -20.24 17.95 -31.46
CA GLN A 363 -20.86 18.34 -32.71
C GLN A 363 -21.91 17.35 -33.26
N ARG A 364 -21.70 16.04 -33.07
CA ARG A 364 -22.58 15.04 -33.67
C ARG A 364 -23.58 14.39 -32.72
N ASN A 365 -23.28 14.30 -31.42
CA ASN A 365 -24.07 13.51 -30.49
C ASN A 365 -24.77 14.31 -29.39
N GLU A 366 -24.77 15.64 -29.45
CA GLU A 366 -25.27 16.51 -28.38
C GLU A 366 -24.79 16.15 -26.98
N ARG A 367 -23.52 15.67 -26.88
CA ARG A 367 -22.88 15.34 -25.65
C ARG A 367 -21.76 16.33 -25.36
N MET A 368 -21.44 16.47 -24.10
CA MET A 368 -20.24 17.13 -23.59
C MET A 368 -19.39 16.08 -22.91
N GLY A 369 -18.09 16.07 -23.17
CA GLY A 369 -17.15 15.17 -22.55
C GLY A 369 -16.10 15.93 -21.74
N PHE A 370 -15.59 15.28 -20.73
CA PHE A 370 -14.39 15.69 -20.02
C PHE A 370 -13.41 14.53 -20.05
N TYR A 371 -12.19 14.84 -20.37
CA TYR A 371 -11.08 13.92 -20.36
C TYR A 371 -10.17 14.30 -19.20
N GLY A 372 -9.83 13.33 -18.38
CA GLY A 372 -8.88 13.50 -17.28
C GLY A 372 -7.72 12.54 -17.43
N SER A 373 -6.53 13.01 -17.14
CA SER A 373 -5.30 12.21 -17.17
C SER A 373 -4.44 12.46 -15.95
N LEU A 374 -3.78 11.39 -15.53
CA LEU A 374 -2.81 11.35 -14.45
C LEU A 374 -1.65 10.48 -14.89
N GLU A 375 -0.43 10.92 -14.67
CA GLU A 375 0.75 10.11 -14.88
C GLU A 375 1.41 9.82 -13.53
N GLU A 376 1.60 8.54 -13.24
CA GLU A 376 2.25 8.10 -12.01
C GLU A 376 3.17 6.90 -12.26
N GLY A 377 4.14 6.72 -11.37
CA GLY A 377 4.97 5.52 -11.29
C GLY A 377 5.07 5.07 -9.86
N ARG A 378 5.21 3.78 -9.62
CA ARG A 378 5.33 3.22 -8.27
C ARG A 378 6.46 2.22 -8.19
N VAL A 379 7.20 2.28 -7.09
CA VAL A 379 8.33 1.40 -6.85
C VAL A 379 8.48 1.10 -5.37
N CYS A 380 8.93 -0.10 -5.06
CA CYS A 380 9.45 -0.45 -3.76
C CYS A 380 10.99 -0.37 -3.83
N ILE A 381 11.59 0.52 -3.05
CA ILE A 381 13.04 0.74 -3.04
C ILE A 381 13.70 -0.30 -2.12
N ASP A 382 13.09 -0.61 -0.99
CA ASP A 382 13.62 -1.53 0.00
C ASP A 382 12.57 -2.58 0.41
N ALA A 383 12.74 -3.79 -0.10
CA ALA A 383 11.84 -4.91 0.19
C ALA A 383 11.91 -5.38 1.67
N ARG A 384 12.87 -4.91 2.46
CA ARG A 384 12.96 -5.21 3.90
C ARG A 384 11.88 -4.51 4.73
N ALA A 385 11.17 -3.57 4.14
CA ALA A 385 10.04 -2.91 4.79
C ALA A 385 8.74 -3.72 4.73
N ILE A 386 8.71 -4.82 3.97
CA ILE A 386 7.50 -5.62 3.79
C ILE A 386 7.72 -7.06 4.21
N VAL A 387 6.76 -7.58 4.95
CA VAL A 387 6.71 -8.97 5.42
C VAL A 387 5.30 -9.52 5.26
N GLY A 388 5.16 -10.82 5.13
CA GLY A 388 3.87 -11.46 4.92
C GLY A 388 3.63 -12.62 5.89
N LEU A 389 2.36 -12.89 6.13
CA LEU A 389 1.88 -14.06 6.86
C LEU A 389 0.89 -14.81 5.97
N ALA A 390 1.23 -16.05 5.62
CA ALA A 390 0.34 -16.96 4.90
C ALA A 390 -0.48 -17.76 5.93
N VAL A 391 -1.80 -17.60 5.89
CA VAL A 391 -2.76 -18.24 6.80
C VAL A 391 -3.50 -19.36 6.09
#